data_a3b51fd6fac4631137f47361de57753b
#
_entry.id   a3b51fd6fac4631137f47361de57753b
#
_cell.length_a   1.000
_cell.length_b   1.000
_cell.length_c   1.000
_cell.angle_alpha   90.00
_cell.angle_beta   90.00
_cell.angle_gamma   90.00
#
_symmetry.space_group_name_H-M   'P 1'
#
loop_
_entity.id
_entity.type
_entity.pdbx_description
1 polymer ?
#
loop_
_entity_poly.entity_id
_entity_poly.type
_entity_poly.pdbx_seq_one_letter_code
_entity_poly.pdbx_strand_id
1 'polypeptide(L)'
;MNYSIAIRTLGTSGEKFVRELESIKRQTVQPEKVIIYIAEGYPRPEYTIGKEEYVWVKKGMMRQRVLRYDEIDSPLIMLLDDDVELEPDSAEKMIEALAKNNFDCLAAVTFRNYKIPVAKKFYIALTNMVFPHWSDIWSVIIHSNGSFSYNNHPVKDVYFSQSASGPAALWRKQVFLNLRLEDELWLDNLRFAFGEDVLMFNKLYKNGFRLGAHYSCGIRHLNAQSSSRAFKDNKQRFHTRSMASFLIWYRTCYNLDSLPWWRKVWAVISYVIKFLWLFFIHLGSSVHFRSFRVVSNYVLGVIDGLKMIKTEEFKQIPNFILS
;
A
#
# COMPACT_ATOMS: atom_id res chain seq x y z
N MET A 1 24.91 -6.80 1.80
CA MET A 1 23.92 -7.24 2.82
C MET A 1 23.12 -8.37 2.21
N ASN A 2 22.89 -9.43 2.96
CA ASN A 2 22.10 -10.57 2.51
C ASN A 2 20.61 -10.22 2.55
N TYR A 3 19.86 -10.72 1.58
CA TYR A 3 18.41 -10.52 1.49
C TYR A 3 17.70 -11.78 1.02
N SER A 4 16.43 -11.89 1.34
CA SER A 4 15.52 -12.90 0.81
C SER A 4 14.30 -12.24 0.18
N ILE A 5 13.64 -12.97 -0.69
CA ILE A 5 12.41 -12.51 -1.37
C ILE A 5 11.20 -13.24 -0.78
N ALA A 6 10.14 -12.50 -0.49
CA ALA A 6 8.84 -13.01 -0.09
C ALA A 6 7.78 -12.55 -1.09
N ILE A 7 7.19 -13.49 -1.82
CA ILE A 7 6.14 -13.24 -2.82
C ILE A 7 4.81 -13.68 -2.25
N ARG A 8 3.79 -12.83 -2.36
CA ARG A 8 2.42 -13.13 -1.93
C ARG A 8 1.56 -13.39 -3.15
N THR A 9 0.86 -14.52 -3.16
CA THR A 9 0.06 -14.91 -4.33
C THR A 9 -1.23 -15.63 -3.97
N LEU A 10 -2.21 -15.55 -4.88
CA LEU A 10 -3.34 -16.45 -4.98
C LEU A 10 -3.06 -17.61 -5.97
N GLY A 11 -1.85 -17.70 -6.53
CA GLY A 11 -1.50 -18.72 -7.53
C GLY A 11 -2.19 -18.54 -8.89
N THR A 12 -2.75 -17.36 -9.17
CA THR A 12 -3.59 -17.13 -10.37
C THR A 12 -3.01 -16.10 -11.35
N SER A 13 -1.79 -15.62 -11.14
CA SER A 13 -1.18 -14.55 -11.96
C SER A 13 -0.59 -15.05 -13.30
N GLY A 14 -0.54 -16.37 -13.52
CA GLY A 14 -0.19 -16.98 -14.80
C GLY A 14 1.18 -16.54 -15.33
N GLU A 15 1.25 -16.11 -16.60
CA GLU A 15 2.49 -15.71 -17.27
C GLU A 15 3.23 -14.56 -16.56
N LYS A 16 2.53 -13.71 -15.80
CA LYS A 16 3.16 -12.61 -15.07
C LYS A 16 4.02 -13.12 -13.93
N PHE A 17 3.52 -14.14 -13.23
CA PHE A 17 4.29 -14.82 -12.19
C PHE A 17 5.52 -15.53 -12.77
N VAL A 18 5.39 -16.16 -13.96
CA VAL A 18 6.54 -16.74 -14.68
C VAL A 18 7.60 -15.67 -14.97
N ARG A 19 7.19 -14.53 -15.50
CA ARG A 19 8.11 -13.40 -15.78
C ARG A 19 8.78 -12.87 -14.51
N GLU A 20 8.06 -12.81 -13.42
CA GLU A 20 8.60 -12.43 -12.12
C GLU A 20 9.70 -13.40 -11.67
N LEU A 21 9.41 -14.69 -11.60
CA LEU A 21 10.40 -15.70 -11.19
C LEU A 21 11.63 -15.72 -12.11
N GLU A 22 11.45 -15.63 -13.43
CA GLU A 22 12.55 -15.52 -14.36
C GLU A 22 13.37 -14.23 -14.17
N SER A 23 12.74 -13.12 -13.77
CA SER A 23 13.43 -11.88 -13.47
C SER A 23 14.24 -11.97 -12.17
N ILE A 24 13.75 -12.70 -11.17
CA ILE A 24 14.46 -13.00 -9.92
C ILE A 24 15.70 -13.87 -10.20
N LYS A 25 15.57 -14.89 -11.04
CA LYS A 25 16.67 -15.77 -11.44
C LYS A 25 17.83 -15.01 -12.10
N ARG A 26 17.53 -13.91 -12.80
CA ARG A 26 18.52 -13.07 -13.51
C ARG A 26 19.16 -11.98 -12.66
N GLN A 27 18.83 -11.86 -11.36
CA GLN A 27 19.41 -10.81 -10.54
C GLN A 27 20.93 -10.96 -10.40
N THR A 28 21.66 -9.82 -10.45
CA THR A 28 23.12 -9.77 -10.23
C THR A 28 23.50 -10.17 -8.81
N VAL A 29 22.69 -9.73 -7.84
CA VAL A 29 22.78 -10.17 -6.45
C VAL A 29 21.64 -11.16 -6.20
N GLN A 30 21.98 -12.44 -5.98
CA GLN A 30 20.99 -13.50 -5.77
C GLN A 30 20.42 -13.44 -4.35
N PRO A 31 19.12 -13.67 -4.15
CA PRO A 31 18.52 -13.80 -2.83
C PRO A 31 18.99 -15.10 -2.15
N GLU A 32 19.09 -15.10 -0.82
CA GLU A 32 19.36 -16.31 -0.03
C GLU A 32 18.22 -17.31 -0.14
N LYS A 33 16.98 -16.81 -0.05
CA LYS A 33 15.76 -17.60 -0.19
C LYS A 33 14.73 -16.87 -1.04
N VAL A 34 13.89 -17.62 -1.73
CA VAL A 34 12.67 -17.14 -2.39
C VAL A 34 11.50 -17.90 -1.79
N ILE A 35 10.71 -17.24 -0.96
CA ILE A 35 9.55 -17.86 -0.31
C ILE A 35 8.26 -17.35 -0.96
N ILE A 36 7.41 -18.29 -1.38
CA ILE A 36 6.13 -17.99 -2.01
C ILE A 36 5.01 -18.29 -1.01
N TYR A 37 4.36 -17.24 -0.51
CA TYR A 37 3.24 -17.33 0.41
C TYR A 37 1.93 -17.40 -0.35
N ILE A 38 1.34 -18.60 -0.38
CA ILE A 38 0.09 -18.90 -1.10
C ILE A 38 -1.08 -18.81 -0.12
N ALA A 39 -2.16 -18.14 -0.52
CA ALA A 39 -3.39 -18.15 0.27
C ALA A 39 -3.98 -19.57 0.37
N GLU A 40 -4.40 -19.97 1.58
CA GLU A 40 -5.09 -21.25 1.80
C GLU A 40 -6.29 -21.40 0.85
N GLY A 41 -6.46 -22.61 0.32
CA GLY A 41 -7.49 -22.94 -0.67
C GLY A 41 -7.10 -22.64 -2.13
N TYR A 42 -5.88 -22.16 -2.37
CA TYR A 42 -5.35 -21.92 -3.71
C TYR A 42 -4.23 -22.91 -4.05
N PRO A 43 -4.08 -23.29 -5.34
CA PRO A 43 -3.07 -24.24 -5.77
C PRO A 43 -1.67 -23.62 -5.76
N ARG A 44 -0.67 -24.47 -5.68
CA ARG A 44 0.71 -24.09 -5.99
C ARG A 44 0.80 -23.69 -7.47
N PRO A 45 1.51 -22.58 -7.81
CA PRO A 45 1.84 -22.26 -9.19
C PRO A 45 2.58 -23.41 -9.87
N GLU A 46 2.26 -23.68 -11.13
CA GLU A 46 2.88 -24.78 -11.90
C GLU A 46 4.35 -24.49 -12.24
N TYR A 47 4.66 -23.21 -12.54
CA TYR A 47 5.99 -22.80 -12.92
C TYR A 47 6.92 -22.64 -11.71
N THR A 48 8.16 -23.11 -11.85
CA THR A 48 9.20 -23.03 -10.81
C THR A 48 10.58 -22.75 -11.43
N ILE A 49 11.42 -22.01 -10.73
CA ILE A 49 12.86 -21.88 -11.04
C ILE A 49 13.72 -22.81 -10.20
N GLY A 50 13.11 -23.65 -9.36
CA GLY A 50 13.75 -24.72 -8.60
C GLY A 50 14.50 -24.27 -7.33
N LYS A 51 14.27 -23.02 -6.88
CA LYS A 51 14.89 -22.44 -5.68
C LYS A 51 13.87 -21.91 -4.66
N GLU A 52 12.57 -22.00 -5.00
CA GLU A 52 11.50 -21.49 -4.16
C GLU A 52 11.04 -22.48 -3.11
N GLU A 53 10.73 -21.96 -1.95
CA GLU A 53 9.98 -22.63 -0.90
C GLU A 53 8.52 -22.11 -0.92
N TYR A 54 7.56 -22.98 -0.58
CA TYR A 54 6.13 -22.65 -0.64
C TYR A 54 5.50 -22.78 0.74
N VAL A 55 4.82 -21.73 1.18
CA VAL A 55 4.16 -21.67 2.48
C VAL A 55 2.69 -21.29 2.27
N TRP A 56 1.74 -22.07 2.81
CA TRP A 56 0.32 -21.75 2.77
C TRP A 56 -0.07 -20.96 3.99
N VAL A 57 -0.73 -19.81 3.76
CA VAL A 57 -1.11 -18.86 4.81
C VAL A 57 -2.58 -18.48 4.68
N LYS A 58 -3.19 -18.04 5.78
CA LYS A 58 -4.57 -17.58 5.78
C LYS A 58 -4.78 -16.46 4.77
N LYS A 59 -5.84 -16.59 3.96
CA LYS A 59 -6.22 -15.58 2.97
C LYS A 59 -6.60 -14.26 3.63
N GLY A 60 -6.11 -13.15 3.10
CA GLY A 60 -6.43 -11.78 3.50
C GLY A 60 -5.41 -10.81 2.91
N MET A 61 -5.84 -9.62 2.51
CA MET A 61 -4.96 -8.63 1.90
C MET A 61 -3.90 -8.16 2.91
N MET A 62 -4.32 -7.73 4.10
CA MET A 62 -3.40 -7.40 5.18
C MET A 62 -2.70 -8.64 5.72
N ARG A 63 -3.43 -9.72 5.93
CA ARG A 63 -2.92 -10.94 6.53
C ARG A 63 -1.73 -11.53 5.80
N GLN A 64 -1.76 -11.53 4.46
CA GLN A 64 -0.62 -11.97 3.65
C GLN A 64 0.54 -10.94 3.60
N ARG A 65 0.29 -9.68 3.98
CA ARG A 65 1.31 -8.63 4.03
C ARG A 65 2.03 -8.52 5.37
N VAL A 66 1.41 -8.95 6.45
CA VAL A 66 1.91 -8.77 7.82
C VAL A 66 2.41 -10.07 8.44
N LEU A 67 2.88 -11.00 7.61
CA LEU A 67 3.49 -12.25 8.07
C LEU A 67 4.78 -11.98 8.87
N ARG A 68 5.12 -12.89 9.75
CA ARG A 68 6.38 -12.80 10.51
C ARG A 68 7.61 -13.20 9.71
N TYR A 69 7.39 -13.91 8.57
CA TYR A 69 8.46 -14.39 7.69
C TYR A 69 9.48 -15.23 8.46
N ASP A 70 8.98 -16.18 9.29
CA ASP A 70 9.81 -17.00 10.17
C ASP A 70 10.76 -17.94 9.36
N GLU A 71 10.43 -18.23 8.11
CA GLU A 71 11.24 -19.01 7.17
C GLU A 71 12.48 -18.25 6.63
N ILE A 72 12.54 -16.94 6.87
CA ILE A 72 13.57 -16.03 6.35
C ILE A 72 14.51 -15.61 7.48
N ASP A 73 15.81 -15.93 7.37
CA ASP A 73 16.82 -15.55 8.34
C ASP A 73 17.58 -14.28 7.96
N SER A 74 17.57 -13.89 6.68
CA SER A 74 18.28 -12.72 6.19
C SER A 74 17.79 -11.40 6.84
N PRO A 75 18.70 -10.44 7.05
CA PRO A 75 18.37 -9.16 7.69
C PRO A 75 17.48 -8.25 6.83
N LEU A 76 17.46 -8.49 5.51
CA LEU A 76 16.63 -7.76 4.56
C LEU A 76 15.61 -8.70 3.92
N ILE A 77 14.37 -8.21 3.78
CA ILE A 77 13.30 -8.92 3.06
C ILE A 77 12.79 -8.01 1.95
N MET A 78 12.81 -8.51 0.73
CA MET A 78 12.15 -7.88 -0.40
C MET A 78 10.75 -8.47 -0.54
N LEU A 79 9.73 -7.68 -0.22
CA LEU A 79 8.33 -8.06 -0.34
C LEU A 79 7.84 -7.72 -1.75
N LEU A 80 7.30 -8.72 -2.45
CA LEU A 80 6.79 -8.58 -3.82
C LEU A 80 5.33 -9.05 -3.92
N ASP A 81 4.54 -8.39 -4.77
CA ASP A 81 3.29 -8.93 -5.28
C ASP A 81 3.61 -9.88 -6.45
N ASP A 82 2.71 -10.79 -6.82
CA ASP A 82 2.92 -11.86 -7.80
C ASP A 82 2.80 -11.41 -9.29
N ASP A 83 3.02 -10.14 -9.55
CA ASP A 83 2.98 -9.52 -10.87
C ASP A 83 4.01 -8.40 -11.05
N VAL A 84 5.19 -8.61 -10.50
CA VAL A 84 6.31 -7.68 -10.54
C VAL A 84 7.42 -8.23 -11.43
N GLU A 85 8.06 -7.39 -12.22
CA GLU A 85 9.24 -7.74 -13.03
C GLU A 85 10.41 -6.87 -12.63
N LEU A 86 11.59 -7.49 -12.42
CA LEU A 86 12.81 -6.85 -11.99
C LEU A 86 13.83 -6.80 -13.15
N GLU A 87 14.48 -5.66 -13.35
CA GLU A 87 15.71 -5.59 -14.17
C GLU A 87 16.84 -6.34 -13.45
N PRO A 88 17.89 -6.81 -14.16
CA PRO A 88 18.92 -7.67 -13.56
C PRO A 88 19.64 -7.07 -12.34
N ASP A 89 19.77 -5.75 -12.25
CA ASP A 89 20.44 -5.03 -11.17
C ASP A 89 19.49 -4.40 -10.14
N SER A 90 18.19 -4.73 -10.21
CA SER A 90 17.17 -4.10 -9.36
C SER A 90 17.39 -4.34 -7.87
N ALA A 91 17.71 -5.57 -7.48
CA ALA A 91 17.98 -5.92 -6.08
C ALA A 91 19.23 -5.18 -5.57
N GLU A 92 20.29 -5.14 -6.35
CA GLU A 92 21.53 -4.44 -6.04
C GLU A 92 21.27 -2.95 -5.80
N LYS A 93 20.60 -2.27 -6.73
CA LYS A 93 20.20 -0.84 -6.61
C LYS A 93 19.38 -0.59 -5.35
N MET A 94 18.44 -1.46 -5.03
CA MET A 94 17.60 -1.33 -3.84
C MET A 94 18.42 -1.47 -2.55
N ILE A 95 19.33 -2.46 -2.49
CA ILE A 95 20.20 -2.70 -1.32
C ILE A 95 21.17 -1.53 -1.11
N GLU A 96 21.84 -1.08 -2.17
CA GLU A 96 22.78 0.03 -2.11
C GLU A 96 22.08 1.34 -1.69
N ALA A 97 20.93 1.65 -2.29
CA ALA A 97 20.17 2.85 -1.96
C ALA A 97 19.63 2.83 -0.52
N LEU A 98 19.16 1.67 -0.03
CA LEU A 98 18.73 1.48 1.35
C LEU A 98 19.89 1.73 2.32
N ALA A 99 21.06 1.14 2.05
CA ALA A 99 22.23 1.28 2.90
C ALA A 99 22.79 2.71 2.88
N LYS A 100 23.02 3.28 1.69
CA LYS A 100 23.59 4.62 1.49
C LYS A 100 22.78 5.72 2.17
N ASN A 101 21.45 5.61 2.12
CA ASN A 101 20.56 6.61 2.70
C ASN A 101 20.07 6.25 4.12
N ASN A 102 20.55 5.12 4.66
CA ASN A 102 20.14 4.59 5.95
C ASN A 102 18.61 4.50 6.10
N PHE A 103 17.93 3.95 5.10
CA PHE A 103 16.49 3.67 5.17
C PHE A 103 16.22 2.38 5.94
N ASP A 104 15.07 2.34 6.59
CA ASP A 104 14.50 1.16 7.23
C ASP A 104 13.63 0.36 6.28
N CYS A 105 13.03 1.06 5.33
CA CYS A 105 12.31 0.51 4.20
C CYS A 105 12.53 1.36 2.96
N LEU A 106 12.69 0.70 1.80
CA LEU A 106 12.78 1.34 0.50
C LEU A 106 11.76 0.72 -0.44
N ALA A 107 10.77 1.50 -0.88
CA ALA A 107 9.76 1.05 -1.82
C ALA A 107 10.14 1.42 -3.26
N ALA A 108 9.86 0.53 -4.21
CA ALA A 108 9.99 0.81 -5.63
C ALA A 108 8.82 1.65 -6.14
N VAL A 109 9.09 2.69 -6.93
CA VAL A 109 8.06 3.46 -7.63
C VAL A 109 7.72 2.75 -8.95
N THR A 110 6.85 1.77 -8.89
CA THR A 110 6.54 0.84 -9.98
C THR A 110 5.64 1.43 -11.07
N PHE A 111 5.04 2.60 -10.83
CA PHE A 111 4.03 3.22 -11.73
C PHE A 111 4.55 4.34 -12.61
N ARG A 112 5.85 4.67 -12.56
CA ARG A 112 6.44 5.80 -13.31
C ARG A 112 6.22 5.70 -14.82
N ASN A 113 6.24 4.51 -15.38
CA ASN A 113 6.16 4.25 -16.81
C ASN A 113 4.74 4.29 -17.40
N TYR A 114 3.71 4.50 -16.55
CA TYR A 114 2.35 4.61 -17.04
C TYR A 114 2.11 5.99 -17.65
N LYS A 115 2.02 6.07 -18.98
CA LYS A 115 1.58 7.26 -19.70
C LYS A 115 0.08 7.46 -19.45
N ILE A 116 -0.25 8.17 -18.39
CA ILE A 116 -1.65 8.56 -18.11
C ILE A 116 -1.93 9.88 -18.82
N PRO A 117 -2.96 9.96 -19.68
CA PRO A 117 -3.36 11.22 -20.33
C PRO A 117 -3.62 12.32 -19.29
N VAL A 118 -3.28 13.58 -19.63
CA VAL A 118 -3.41 14.73 -18.71
C VAL A 118 -4.83 14.88 -18.16
N ALA A 119 -5.84 14.73 -19.02
CA ALA A 119 -7.25 14.78 -18.61
C ALA A 119 -7.59 13.69 -17.56
N LYS A 120 -7.02 12.48 -17.71
CA LYS A 120 -7.22 11.40 -16.74
C LYS A 120 -6.48 11.68 -15.43
N LYS A 121 -5.29 12.30 -15.48
CA LYS A 121 -4.57 12.73 -14.26
C LYS A 121 -5.40 13.79 -13.51
N PHE A 122 -5.95 14.75 -14.21
CA PHE A 122 -6.82 15.79 -13.64
C PHE A 122 -8.09 15.17 -13.02
N TYR A 123 -8.75 14.27 -13.75
CA TYR A 123 -9.91 13.54 -13.22
C TYR A 123 -9.56 12.76 -11.95
N ILE A 124 -8.43 12.05 -11.92
CA ILE A 124 -7.97 11.32 -10.72
C ILE A 124 -7.70 12.29 -9.57
N ALA A 125 -7.06 13.43 -9.84
CA ALA A 125 -6.80 14.44 -8.82
C ALA A 125 -8.10 14.96 -8.19
N LEU A 126 -9.10 15.30 -9.01
CA LEU A 126 -10.40 15.76 -8.53
C LEU A 126 -11.16 14.68 -7.74
N THR A 127 -11.25 13.46 -8.29
CA THR A 127 -12.09 12.39 -7.72
C THR A 127 -11.48 11.71 -6.51
N ASN A 128 -10.17 11.83 -6.29
CA ASN A 128 -9.50 11.26 -5.12
C ASN A 128 -8.91 12.33 -4.20
N MET A 129 -9.00 13.61 -4.58
CA MET A 129 -8.34 14.71 -3.89
C MET A 129 -6.82 14.47 -3.72
N VAL A 130 -6.19 13.96 -4.79
CA VAL A 130 -4.77 13.65 -4.85
C VAL A 130 -4.11 14.61 -5.82
N PHE A 131 -3.35 15.56 -5.28
CA PHE A 131 -2.68 16.59 -6.07
C PHE A 131 -1.17 16.33 -6.16
N PRO A 132 -0.54 16.63 -7.31
CA PRO A 132 0.91 16.54 -7.41
C PRO A 132 1.58 17.66 -6.60
N HIS A 133 2.80 17.40 -6.14
CA HIS A 133 3.68 18.41 -5.56
C HIS A 133 5.07 18.37 -6.23
N TRP A 134 5.89 19.37 -5.95
CA TRP A 134 7.29 19.44 -6.35
C TRP A 134 8.14 19.46 -5.08
N SER A 135 9.06 18.54 -4.99
CA SER A 135 9.95 18.46 -3.82
C SER A 135 11.26 17.78 -4.19
N ASP A 136 12.35 18.32 -3.68
CA ASP A 136 13.68 17.70 -3.76
C ASP A 136 13.94 16.68 -2.64
N ILE A 137 13.00 16.54 -1.71
CA ILE A 137 13.13 15.70 -0.52
C ILE A 137 12.10 14.58 -0.50
N TRP A 138 10.83 14.90 -0.82
CA TRP A 138 9.69 14.01 -0.59
C TRP A 138 9.13 13.40 -1.87
N SER A 139 8.88 12.09 -1.84
CA SER A 139 8.13 11.35 -2.87
C SER A 139 6.63 11.44 -2.64
N VAL A 140 6.16 10.99 -1.48
CA VAL A 140 4.75 11.03 -1.09
C VAL A 140 4.62 11.76 0.23
N ILE A 141 3.62 12.65 0.33
CA ILE A 141 3.24 13.37 1.54
C ILE A 141 1.79 13.04 1.87
N ILE A 142 1.50 12.71 3.14
CA ILE A 142 0.14 12.50 3.64
C ILE A 142 -0.33 13.78 4.33
N HIS A 143 -1.50 14.25 3.94
CA HIS A 143 -2.15 15.44 4.47
C HIS A 143 -3.07 15.13 5.66
N SER A 144 -3.39 16.14 6.45
CA SER A 144 -4.24 16.00 7.66
C SER A 144 -5.65 15.47 7.37
N ASN A 145 -6.14 15.58 6.14
CA ASN A 145 -7.40 14.99 5.69
C ASN A 145 -7.28 13.53 5.21
N GLY A 146 -6.11 12.89 5.36
CA GLY A 146 -5.84 11.53 4.90
C GLY A 146 -5.73 11.37 3.39
N SER A 147 -5.71 12.46 2.60
CA SER A 147 -5.28 12.41 1.21
C SER A 147 -3.75 12.41 1.13
N PHE A 148 -3.21 12.05 -0.02
CA PHE A 148 -1.77 12.12 -0.27
C PHE A 148 -1.48 12.93 -1.52
N SER A 149 -0.28 13.48 -1.59
CA SER A 149 0.30 14.05 -2.80
C SER A 149 1.58 13.32 -3.17
N TYR A 150 1.91 13.31 -4.43
CA TYR A 150 3.10 12.64 -4.96
C TYR A 150 3.97 13.61 -5.77
N ASN A 151 5.27 13.36 -5.79
CA ASN A 151 6.21 14.17 -6.54
C ASN A 151 6.00 13.96 -8.05
N ASN A 152 5.62 15.02 -8.74
CA ASN A 152 5.29 14.97 -10.16
C ASN A 152 6.53 15.10 -11.07
N HIS A 153 7.63 15.64 -10.57
CA HIS A 153 8.87 15.86 -11.31
C HIS A 153 10.10 15.39 -10.51
N PRO A 154 10.23 14.08 -10.29
CA PRO A 154 11.40 13.55 -9.59
C PRO A 154 12.65 13.71 -10.48
N VAL A 155 13.66 14.40 -9.95
CA VAL A 155 14.98 14.63 -10.59
C VAL A 155 16.07 13.74 -10.00
N LYS A 156 15.83 13.14 -8.83
CA LYS A 156 16.70 12.19 -8.14
C LYS A 156 16.14 10.78 -8.26
N ASP A 157 16.98 9.79 -8.05
CA ASP A 157 16.56 8.39 -8.03
C ASP A 157 15.84 8.03 -6.74
N VAL A 158 16.19 8.65 -5.61
CA VAL A 158 15.71 8.28 -4.28
C VAL A 158 15.23 9.49 -3.52
N TYR A 159 14.08 9.34 -2.84
CA TYR A 159 13.44 10.35 -2.02
C TYR A 159 12.99 9.77 -0.68
N PHE A 160 12.86 10.61 0.34
CA PHE A 160 12.08 10.26 1.53
C PHE A 160 10.59 10.15 1.16
N SER A 161 9.85 9.37 1.95
CA SER A 161 8.41 9.22 1.73
C SER A 161 7.65 9.07 3.05
N GLN A 162 6.37 9.46 3.06
CA GLN A 162 5.46 9.22 4.19
C GLN A 162 4.54 8.03 3.93
N SER A 163 4.52 7.56 2.70
CA SER A 163 3.80 6.37 2.24
C SER A 163 4.40 5.90 0.92
N ALA A 164 4.01 4.71 0.48
CA ALA A 164 4.45 4.15 -0.80
C ALA A 164 3.36 3.23 -1.37
N SER A 165 3.56 2.77 -2.61
CA SER A 165 2.79 1.67 -3.19
C SER A 165 3.38 0.32 -2.79
N GLY A 166 2.52 -0.70 -2.63
CA GLY A 166 2.87 -1.98 -2.06
C GLY A 166 3.43 -3.08 -2.95
N PRO A 167 3.51 -2.97 -4.31
CA PRO A 167 3.92 -4.10 -5.14
C PRO A 167 5.35 -4.59 -4.92
N ALA A 168 6.27 -3.69 -4.54
CA ALA A 168 7.67 -4.05 -4.28
C ALA A 168 8.29 -3.12 -3.23
N ALA A 169 8.86 -3.69 -2.17
CA ALA A 169 9.57 -2.93 -1.14
C ALA A 169 10.63 -3.79 -0.44
N LEU A 170 11.79 -3.22 -0.19
CA LEU A 170 12.89 -3.81 0.57
C LEU A 170 12.83 -3.30 2.01
N TRP A 171 12.76 -4.19 2.98
CA TRP A 171 12.62 -3.90 4.41
C TRP A 171 13.79 -4.43 5.22
N ARG A 172 14.19 -3.69 6.25
CA ARG A 172 14.92 -4.30 7.36
C ARG A 172 13.95 -5.19 8.14
N LYS A 173 14.21 -6.51 8.19
CA LYS A 173 13.29 -7.49 8.80
C LYS A 173 12.93 -7.12 10.23
N GLN A 174 13.91 -6.74 11.06
CA GLN A 174 13.68 -6.41 12.46
C GLN A 174 12.75 -5.18 12.61
N VAL A 175 12.90 -4.16 11.76
CA VAL A 175 12.01 -2.98 11.76
C VAL A 175 10.59 -3.38 11.36
N PHE A 176 10.45 -4.22 10.34
CA PHE A 176 9.15 -4.73 9.91
C PHE A 176 8.43 -5.45 11.06
N LEU A 177 9.11 -6.34 11.78
CA LEU A 177 8.54 -7.08 12.92
C LEU A 177 8.19 -6.17 14.10
N ASN A 178 9.03 -5.18 14.39
CA ASN A 178 8.82 -4.24 15.49
C ASN A 178 7.61 -3.33 15.28
N LEU A 179 7.16 -3.12 14.03
CA LEU A 179 6.02 -2.26 13.72
C LEU A 179 4.66 -2.84 14.14
N ARG A 180 4.61 -4.13 14.47
CA ARG A 180 3.35 -4.79 14.85
C ARG A 180 2.24 -4.50 13.84
N LEU A 181 2.52 -4.74 12.57
CA LEU A 181 1.56 -4.48 11.48
C LEU A 181 0.32 -5.36 11.58
N GLU A 182 0.38 -6.47 12.31
CA GLU A 182 -0.74 -7.34 12.66
C GLU A 182 -1.85 -6.62 13.46
N ASP A 183 -1.54 -5.53 14.15
CA ASP A 183 -2.55 -4.70 14.83
C ASP A 183 -3.55 -4.09 13.82
N GLU A 184 -3.21 -4.03 12.55
CA GLU A 184 -4.05 -3.44 11.50
C GLU A 184 -4.85 -4.49 10.70
N LEU A 185 -4.92 -5.75 11.17
CA LEU A 185 -5.71 -6.83 10.54
C LEU A 185 -7.21 -6.55 10.46
N TRP A 186 -7.72 -5.56 11.23
CA TRP A 186 -9.10 -5.08 11.14
C TRP A 186 -9.50 -4.67 9.70
N LEU A 187 -8.52 -4.28 8.88
CA LEU A 187 -8.77 -3.88 7.49
C LEU A 187 -9.28 -5.06 6.64
N ASP A 188 -8.86 -6.29 6.94
CA ASP A 188 -9.35 -7.51 6.26
C ASP A 188 -10.81 -7.85 6.59
N ASN A 189 -11.37 -7.28 7.67
CA ASN A 189 -12.79 -7.42 8.00
C ASN A 189 -13.67 -6.56 7.06
N LEU A 190 -13.09 -5.61 6.35
CA LEU A 190 -13.75 -4.92 5.26
C LEU A 190 -13.74 -5.82 4.02
N ARG A 191 -14.81 -5.80 3.24
CA ARG A 191 -14.91 -6.63 2.02
C ARG A 191 -13.74 -6.44 1.05
N PHE A 192 -13.13 -5.25 1.05
CA PHE A 192 -11.94 -4.91 0.31
C PHE A 192 -11.01 -4.11 1.22
N ALA A 193 -9.80 -4.56 1.41
CA ALA A 193 -8.79 -3.91 2.23
C ALA A 193 -8.13 -2.73 1.49
N PHE A 194 -8.92 -1.75 1.04
CA PHE A 194 -8.39 -0.58 0.35
C PHE A 194 -7.48 0.26 1.24
N GLY A 195 -6.27 0.58 0.74
CA GLY A 195 -5.34 1.47 1.38
C GLY A 195 -4.42 0.77 2.40
N GLU A 196 -4.28 -0.53 2.30
CA GLU A 196 -3.36 -1.34 3.11
C GLU A 196 -1.92 -0.82 3.01
N ASP A 197 -1.47 -0.46 1.81
CA ASP A 197 -0.14 0.13 1.59
C ASP A 197 0.02 1.44 2.36
N VAL A 198 -0.98 2.34 2.24
CA VAL A 198 -0.96 3.62 2.97
C VAL A 198 -0.84 3.38 4.46
N LEU A 199 -1.61 2.42 4.98
CA LEU A 199 -1.62 2.08 6.41
C LEU A 199 -0.24 1.55 6.86
N MET A 200 0.32 0.57 6.15
CA MET A 200 1.61 -0.06 6.48
C MET A 200 2.77 0.94 6.43
N PHE A 201 2.95 1.61 5.31
CA PHE A 201 4.07 2.54 5.13
C PHE A 201 3.93 3.79 6.00
N ASN A 202 2.70 4.26 6.24
CA ASN A 202 2.50 5.39 7.14
C ASN A 202 2.74 5.00 8.61
N LYS A 203 2.44 3.75 9.01
CA LYS A 203 2.79 3.24 10.34
C LYS A 203 4.31 3.26 10.54
N LEU A 204 5.08 2.83 9.56
CA LEU A 204 6.54 2.94 9.56
C LEU A 204 6.98 4.39 9.80
N TYR A 205 6.53 5.32 8.95
CA TYR A 205 6.91 6.73 9.03
C TYR A 205 6.50 7.38 10.36
N LYS A 206 5.28 7.14 10.85
CA LYS A 206 4.76 7.71 12.09
C LYS A 206 5.49 7.20 13.35
N ASN A 207 6.07 6.01 13.27
CA ASN A 207 6.90 5.44 14.33
C ASN A 207 8.38 5.86 14.25
N GLY A 208 8.70 6.90 13.47
CA GLY A 208 10.02 7.50 13.42
C GLY A 208 11.03 6.78 12.53
N PHE A 209 10.64 5.72 11.85
CA PHE A 209 11.48 5.00 10.90
C PHE A 209 11.57 5.72 9.56
N ARG A 210 12.64 5.45 8.83
CA ARG A 210 12.97 6.14 7.57
C ARG A 210 12.45 5.34 6.39
N LEU A 211 11.44 5.86 5.71
CA LEU A 211 10.91 5.32 4.46
C LEU A 211 11.50 6.05 3.27
N GLY A 212 12.03 5.29 2.32
CA GLY A 212 12.47 5.78 1.00
C GLY A 212 11.57 5.32 -0.13
N ALA A 213 11.62 6.03 -1.24
CA ALA A 213 11.02 5.67 -2.52
C ALA A 213 12.05 5.75 -3.63
N HIS A 214 12.25 4.67 -4.40
CA HIS A 214 13.23 4.57 -5.48
C HIS A 214 12.54 4.64 -6.85
N TYR A 215 12.90 5.64 -7.65
CA TYR A 215 12.24 5.94 -8.92
C TYR A 215 12.86 5.22 -10.13
N SER A 216 14.09 4.74 -10.03
CA SER A 216 14.87 4.17 -11.14
C SER A 216 15.48 2.79 -10.81
N CYS A 217 14.92 2.06 -9.86
CA CYS A 217 15.42 0.73 -9.47
C CYS A 217 15.15 -0.38 -10.50
N GLY A 218 14.47 -0.11 -11.60
CA GLY A 218 14.21 -1.12 -12.64
C GLY A 218 13.09 -2.11 -12.29
N ILE A 219 12.28 -1.85 -11.26
CA ILE A 219 11.16 -2.70 -10.89
C ILE A 219 9.86 -2.20 -11.53
N ARG A 220 9.14 -3.08 -12.20
CA ARG A 220 7.89 -2.79 -12.92
C ARG A 220 6.74 -3.65 -12.42
N HIS A 221 5.58 -3.06 -12.25
CA HIS A 221 4.34 -3.78 -11.96
C HIS A 221 3.63 -4.14 -13.26
N LEU A 222 3.35 -5.42 -13.48
CA LEU A 222 2.80 -5.94 -14.73
C LEU A 222 1.27 -5.84 -14.82
N ASN A 223 0.61 -5.26 -13.79
CA ASN A 223 -0.84 -5.11 -13.71
C ASN A 223 -1.60 -6.43 -13.93
N ALA A 224 -1.37 -7.43 -13.12
CA ALA A 224 -2.32 -8.51 -13.01
C ALA A 224 -3.65 -7.88 -12.60
N GLN A 225 -4.70 -8.20 -13.33
CA GLN A 225 -6.04 -7.71 -12.97
C GLN A 225 -6.36 -8.27 -11.60
N SER A 226 -6.05 -7.51 -10.57
CA SER A 226 -6.32 -7.92 -9.20
C SER A 226 -7.81 -8.20 -9.02
N SER A 227 -8.13 -9.10 -8.11
CA SER A 227 -9.49 -9.44 -7.71
C SER A 227 -10.40 -8.23 -7.45
N SER A 228 -9.83 -7.09 -7.03
CA SER A 228 -10.56 -5.84 -6.81
C SER A 228 -11.11 -5.19 -8.08
N ARG A 229 -10.53 -5.47 -9.27
CA ARG A 229 -11.02 -4.95 -10.57
C ARG A 229 -12.04 -5.88 -11.23
N ALA A 230 -12.02 -7.17 -10.89
CA ALA A 230 -12.96 -8.15 -11.40
C ALA A 230 -14.39 -7.98 -10.84
N PHE A 231 -14.57 -7.16 -9.79
CA PHE A 231 -15.89 -6.94 -9.20
C PHE A 231 -16.74 -6.00 -10.05
N LYS A 232 -17.80 -6.57 -10.64
CA LYS A 232 -18.84 -5.83 -11.36
C LYS A 232 -19.72 -4.96 -10.46
N ASP A 233 -19.69 -5.13 -9.14
CA ASP A 233 -20.50 -4.37 -8.19
C ASP A 233 -19.82 -3.08 -7.75
N ASN A 234 -19.95 -2.04 -8.57
CA ASN A 234 -19.42 -0.72 -8.29
C ASN A 234 -19.95 -0.09 -6.99
N LYS A 235 -21.19 -0.46 -6.56
CA LYS A 235 -21.85 0.13 -5.38
C LYS A 235 -21.10 -0.20 -4.10
N GLN A 236 -20.87 -1.49 -3.88
CA GLN A 236 -20.20 -1.98 -2.68
C GLN A 236 -18.74 -1.55 -2.62
N ARG A 237 -18.11 -1.36 -3.79
CA ARG A 237 -16.77 -0.81 -3.89
C ARG A 237 -16.70 0.63 -3.39
N PHE A 238 -17.65 1.48 -3.75
CA PHE A 238 -17.69 2.87 -3.26
C PHE A 238 -17.91 2.93 -1.75
N HIS A 239 -18.83 2.13 -1.23
CA HIS A 239 -19.09 2.03 0.20
C HIS A 239 -17.84 1.62 0.96
N THR A 240 -17.25 0.48 0.62
CA THR A 240 -16.07 -0.05 1.32
C THR A 240 -14.87 0.90 1.20
N ARG A 241 -14.67 1.53 0.03
CA ARG A 241 -13.57 2.48 -0.16
C ARG A 241 -13.72 3.73 0.71
N SER A 242 -14.93 4.29 0.82
CA SER A 242 -15.16 5.46 1.67
C SER A 242 -15.04 5.12 3.15
N MET A 243 -15.53 3.95 3.56
CA MET A 243 -15.37 3.41 4.92
C MET A 243 -13.88 3.22 5.26
N ALA A 244 -13.13 2.52 4.42
CA ALA A 244 -11.70 2.31 4.60
C ALA A 244 -10.92 3.64 4.65
N SER A 245 -11.21 4.57 3.73
CA SER A 245 -10.57 5.90 3.71
C SER A 245 -10.83 6.68 5.01
N PHE A 246 -12.05 6.61 5.57
CA PHE A 246 -12.37 7.23 6.85
C PHE A 246 -11.61 6.58 8.01
N LEU A 247 -11.60 5.26 8.09
CA LEU A 247 -10.95 4.51 9.17
C LEU A 247 -9.43 4.70 9.14
N ILE A 248 -8.82 4.68 7.96
CA ILE A 248 -7.39 4.96 7.79
C ILE A 248 -7.06 6.39 8.22
N TRP A 249 -7.85 7.39 7.77
CA TRP A 249 -7.67 8.76 8.23
C TRP A 249 -7.80 8.87 9.75
N TYR A 250 -8.81 8.24 10.34
CA TYR A 250 -9.01 8.24 11.79
C TYR A 250 -7.77 7.69 12.51
N ARG A 251 -7.24 6.55 12.07
CA ARG A 251 -6.06 5.89 12.64
C ARG A 251 -4.76 6.69 12.43
N THR A 252 -4.56 7.23 11.23
CA THR A 252 -3.26 7.81 10.82
C THR A 252 -3.14 9.30 11.04
N CYS A 253 -4.26 10.05 11.12
CA CYS A 253 -4.26 11.50 11.18
C CYS A 253 -4.97 12.08 12.39
N TYR A 254 -5.95 11.39 12.97
CA TYR A 254 -6.77 11.92 14.08
C TYR A 254 -6.48 11.24 15.41
N ASN A 255 -6.57 9.90 15.49
CA ASN A 255 -6.44 9.13 16.73
C ASN A 255 -4.98 8.79 17.02
N LEU A 256 -4.18 9.83 17.26
CA LEU A 256 -2.77 9.73 17.63
C LEU A 256 -2.60 10.40 18.99
N ASP A 257 -2.08 9.67 19.97
CA ASP A 257 -1.96 10.16 21.37
C ASP A 257 -1.04 11.37 21.48
N SER A 258 0.06 11.37 20.73
CA SER A 258 1.02 12.48 20.68
C SER A 258 0.53 13.73 19.95
N LEU A 259 -0.68 13.67 19.34
CA LEU A 259 -1.16 14.79 18.54
C LEU A 259 -1.80 15.87 19.42
N PRO A 260 -1.32 17.12 19.41
CA PRO A 260 -1.93 18.20 20.18
C PRO A 260 -3.36 18.48 19.69
N TRP A 261 -4.22 18.93 20.61
CA TRP A 261 -5.65 19.10 20.37
C TRP A 261 -5.98 19.95 19.15
N TRP A 262 -5.25 21.04 18.91
CA TRP A 262 -5.48 21.91 17.74
C TRP A 262 -5.20 21.23 16.41
N ARG A 263 -4.24 20.29 16.35
CA ARG A 263 -4.00 19.45 15.17
C ARG A 263 -5.12 18.42 14.97
N LYS A 264 -5.70 17.91 16.06
CA LYS A 264 -6.90 17.04 15.98
C LYS A 264 -8.08 17.81 15.39
N VAL A 265 -8.32 19.05 15.87
CA VAL A 265 -9.35 19.94 15.32
C VAL A 265 -9.11 20.21 13.83
N TRP A 266 -7.86 20.55 13.46
CA TRP A 266 -7.50 20.76 12.06
C TRP A 266 -7.70 19.50 11.20
N ALA A 267 -7.37 18.32 11.69
CA ALA A 267 -7.60 17.06 11.01
C ALA A 267 -9.10 16.83 10.74
N VAL A 268 -9.97 17.14 11.71
CA VAL A 268 -11.42 17.05 11.51
C VAL A 268 -11.91 18.05 10.47
N ILE A 269 -11.55 19.34 10.60
CA ILE A 269 -11.96 20.38 9.63
C ILE A 269 -11.52 20.00 8.21
N SER A 270 -10.26 19.61 8.04
CA SER A 270 -9.73 19.25 6.73
C SER A 270 -10.36 17.97 6.17
N TYR A 271 -10.73 17.00 7.02
CA TYR A 271 -11.49 15.82 6.59
C TYR A 271 -12.91 16.17 6.16
N VAL A 272 -13.61 17.04 6.89
CA VAL A 272 -14.95 17.51 6.53
C VAL A 272 -14.92 18.23 5.17
N ILE A 273 -13.90 19.07 4.93
CA ILE A 273 -13.72 19.71 3.61
C ILE A 273 -13.53 18.65 2.51
N LYS A 274 -12.68 17.65 2.73
CA LYS A 274 -12.49 16.52 1.80
C LYS A 274 -13.80 15.77 1.57
N PHE A 275 -14.53 15.46 2.65
CA PHE A 275 -15.81 14.75 2.56
C PHE A 275 -16.81 15.52 1.71
N LEU A 276 -17.00 16.83 1.95
CA LEU A 276 -17.91 17.68 1.19
C LEU A 276 -17.49 17.78 -0.28
N TRP A 277 -16.18 17.96 -0.54
CA TRP A 277 -15.65 17.99 -1.91
C TRP A 277 -16.02 16.72 -2.68
N LEU A 278 -15.70 15.56 -2.11
CA LEU A 278 -15.99 14.27 -2.74
C LEU A 278 -17.51 13.99 -2.82
N PHE A 279 -18.28 14.45 -1.84
CA PHE A 279 -19.75 14.38 -1.90
C PHE A 279 -20.30 15.09 -3.13
N PHE A 280 -19.88 16.34 -3.39
CA PHE A 280 -20.34 17.09 -4.56
C PHE A 280 -19.84 16.49 -5.88
N ILE A 281 -18.61 15.96 -5.94
CA ILE A 281 -18.12 15.23 -7.11
C ILE A 281 -18.98 13.98 -7.39
N HIS A 282 -19.30 13.21 -6.36
CA HIS A 282 -20.13 12.01 -6.48
C HIS A 282 -21.59 12.35 -6.75
N LEU A 283 -22.10 13.47 -6.23
CA LEU A 283 -23.43 13.98 -6.55
C LEU A 283 -23.54 14.37 -8.03
N GLY A 284 -22.58 15.14 -8.54
CA GLY A 284 -22.50 15.48 -9.97
C GLY A 284 -22.45 14.25 -10.86
N SER A 285 -21.60 13.26 -10.49
CA SER A 285 -21.54 11.96 -11.19
C SER A 285 -22.90 11.23 -11.13
N SER A 286 -23.57 11.26 -9.99
CA SER A 286 -24.88 10.61 -9.79
C SER A 286 -25.96 11.22 -10.67
N VAL A 287 -25.97 12.53 -10.81
CA VAL A 287 -26.89 13.26 -11.72
C VAL A 287 -26.59 12.88 -13.17
N HIS A 288 -25.30 12.93 -13.56
CA HIS A 288 -24.87 12.58 -14.92
C HIS A 288 -25.29 11.16 -15.33
N PHE A 289 -25.06 10.18 -14.46
CA PHE A 289 -25.43 8.77 -14.70
C PHE A 289 -26.85 8.41 -14.28
N ARG A 290 -27.68 9.39 -13.89
CA ARG A 290 -29.06 9.19 -13.40
C ARG A 290 -29.17 8.10 -12.31
N SER A 291 -28.19 8.03 -11.42
CA SER A 291 -28.13 7.04 -10.36
C SER A 291 -27.49 7.58 -9.08
N PHE A 292 -28.30 7.82 -8.06
CA PHE A 292 -27.82 8.31 -6.76
C PHE A 292 -27.08 7.26 -5.92
N ARG A 293 -26.91 6.05 -6.45
CA ARG A 293 -26.25 4.94 -5.75
C ARG A 293 -24.79 5.20 -5.38
N VAL A 294 -24.07 5.98 -6.19
CA VAL A 294 -22.66 6.32 -5.95
C VAL A 294 -22.54 7.21 -4.73
N VAL A 295 -23.27 8.33 -4.72
CA VAL A 295 -23.22 9.29 -3.61
C VAL A 295 -23.79 8.69 -2.32
N SER A 296 -24.89 7.92 -2.38
CA SER A 296 -25.44 7.26 -1.20
C SER A 296 -24.46 6.26 -0.59
N ASN A 297 -23.83 5.40 -1.39
CA ASN A 297 -22.82 4.46 -0.88
C ASN A 297 -21.57 5.16 -0.35
N TYR A 298 -21.16 6.28 -0.94
CA TYR A 298 -20.08 7.10 -0.39
C TYR A 298 -20.40 7.59 1.03
N VAL A 299 -21.59 8.16 1.22
CA VAL A 299 -22.05 8.68 2.53
C VAL A 299 -22.22 7.53 3.54
N LEU A 300 -22.91 6.46 3.14
CA LEU A 300 -23.12 5.28 4.00
C LEU A 300 -21.81 4.66 4.46
N GLY A 301 -20.79 4.58 3.60
CA GLY A 301 -19.48 4.08 3.99
C GLY A 301 -18.83 4.91 5.11
N VAL A 302 -18.93 6.25 5.06
CA VAL A 302 -18.42 7.12 6.14
C VAL A 302 -19.24 6.94 7.42
N ILE A 303 -20.58 6.84 7.31
CA ILE A 303 -21.46 6.60 8.47
C ILE A 303 -21.12 5.27 9.15
N ASP A 304 -20.91 4.21 8.37
CA ASP A 304 -20.56 2.91 8.93
C ASP A 304 -19.16 2.89 9.51
N GLY A 305 -18.21 3.66 8.95
CA GLY A 305 -16.93 3.94 9.56
C GLY A 305 -17.06 4.65 10.92
N LEU A 306 -17.93 5.66 11.02
CA LEU A 306 -18.24 6.34 12.29
C LEU A 306 -18.87 5.41 13.33
N LYS A 307 -19.66 4.41 12.92
CA LYS A 307 -20.19 3.39 13.81
C LYS A 307 -19.06 2.45 14.26
N MET A 308 -18.22 2.01 13.32
CA MET A 308 -17.15 1.06 13.61
C MET A 308 -16.14 1.59 14.63
N ILE A 309 -15.74 2.85 14.58
CA ILE A 309 -14.80 3.43 15.57
C ILE A 309 -15.40 3.47 17.02
N LYS A 310 -16.71 3.29 17.15
CA LYS A 310 -17.39 3.24 18.45
C LYS A 310 -17.51 1.82 19.02
N THR A 311 -17.23 0.78 18.23
CA THR A 311 -17.26 -0.61 18.69
C THR A 311 -16.12 -0.89 19.67
N GLU A 312 -16.35 -1.79 20.62
CA GLU A 312 -15.31 -2.17 21.58
C GLU A 312 -14.11 -2.84 20.89
N GLU A 313 -14.37 -3.64 19.87
CA GLU A 313 -13.31 -4.29 19.07
C GLU A 313 -12.38 -3.26 18.43
N PHE A 314 -12.92 -2.18 17.85
CA PHE A 314 -12.09 -1.14 17.22
C PHE A 314 -11.35 -0.29 18.26
N LYS A 315 -11.95 -0.03 19.43
CA LYS A 315 -11.30 0.71 20.51
C LYS A 315 -10.14 -0.07 21.17
N GLN A 316 -10.21 -1.40 21.13
CA GLN A 316 -9.15 -2.27 21.65
C GLN A 316 -7.94 -2.40 20.71
N ILE A 317 -8.03 -1.90 19.46
CA ILE A 317 -6.88 -1.90 18.56
C ILE A 317 -5.77 -1.03 19.18
N PRO A 318 -4.54 -1.56 19.32
CA PRO A 318 -3.41 -0.81 19.90
C PRO A 318 -3.15 0.51 19.19
N ASN A 319 -2.51 1.44 19.89
CA ASN A 319 -2.16 2.74 19.32
C ASN A 319 -1.35 2.59 18.02
N PHE A 320 -1.60 3.47 17.06
CA PHE A 320 -0.92 3.47 15.77
C PHE A 320 0.56 3.80 15.90
N ILE A 321 0.89 4.70 16.83
CA ILE A 321 2.26 5.00 17.24
C ILE A 321 2.59 4.11 18.44
N LEU A 322 3.65 3.33 18.31
CA LEU A 322 4.15 2.45 19.35
C LEU A 322 4.79 3.29 20.46
N SER A 323 4.54 2.93 21.71
CA SER A 323 5.13 3.56 22.89
C SER A 323 6.55 3.07 23.13
#